data_de6bbf7b7fd0a6efa148b7410f305437
#
_entry.id   de6bbf7b7fd0a6efa148b7410f305437
#
_cell.length_a   1.000
_cell.length_b   1.000
_cell.length_c   1.000
_cell.angle_alpha   90.00
_cell.angle_beta   90.00
_cell.angle_gamma   90.00
#
_symmetry.space_group_name_H-M   'P 1'
#
loop_
_entity.id
_entity.type
_entity.pdbx_description
1 polymer ?
#
loop_
_entity_poly.entity_id
_entity_poly.type
_entity_poly.pdbx_seq_one_letter_code
_entity_poly.pdbx_strand_id
1 'polypeptide(L)'
;STTPIMAAHYDGQLDVVTELWYDNIKDTFDGHEAAGTVRNLGVNTPDSQQAFYVDRATADKYNLTNVLDMNNPEIAALFSDPENPSMGRMTSCIGGWTCYTINLVKQKAYGLDKYYTNFDPGSGGALDAAIAGAFAKKQPIFTYYWAPTGLMGKVDLVRLAEPPFNSECWASMQVVVEDIKANGEDAWVPTCGVEYRDMSLD
;
A
#
# COMPACT_ATOMS: atom_id res chain seq x y z
N SER A 1 -9.59 10.35 -3.51
CA SER A 1 -9.65 8.91 -3.77
C SER A 1 -9.45 8.64 -5.25
N THR A 2 -8.67 7.62 -5.62
CA THR A 2 -8.29 7.33 -7.02
C THR A 2 -9.52 7.08 -7.89
N THR A 3 -10.42 6.21 -7.46
CA THR A 3 -11.58 5.81 -8.27
C THR A 3 -12.48 6.98 -8.71
N PRO A 4 -12.96 7.88 -7.83
CA PRO A 4 -13.79 9.01 -8.27
C PRO A 4 -13.02 10.05 -9.09
N ILE A 5 -11.72 10.27 -8.83
CA ILE A 5 -10.89 11.17 -9.63
C ILE A 5 -10.76 10.63 -11.06
N MET A 6 -10.50 9.34 -11.22
CA MET A 6 -10.38 8.74 -12.54
C MET A 6 -11.71 8.69 -13.28
N ALA A 7 -12.82 8.41 -12.59
CA ALA A 7 -14.15 8.50 -13.21
C ALA A 7 -14.40 9.92 -13.75
N ALA A 8 -14.16 10.96 -12.95
CA ALA A 8 -14.32 12.35 -13.39
C ALA A 8 -13.39 12.71 -14.56
N HIS A 9 -12.18 12.15 -14.61
CA HIS A 9 -11.25 12.34 -15.71
C HIS A 9 -11.74 11.65 -16.99
N TYR A 10 -12.19 10.40 -16.89
CA TYR A 10 -12.74 9.65 -18.02
C TYR A 10 -14.01 10.29 -18.61
N ASP A 11 -14.81 10.94 -17.77
CA ASP A 11 -16.00 11.69 -18.15
C ASP A 11 -15.71 13.13 -18.65
N GLY A 12 -14.43 13.52 -18.74
CA GLY A 12 -14.02 14.85 -19.21
C GLY A 12 -14.32 15.98 -18.23
N GLN A 13 -14.51 15.69 -16.94
CA GLN A 13 -14.72 16.68 -15.89
C GLN A 13 -13.40 17.21 -15.31
N LEU A 14 -12.30 16.51 -15.59
CA LEU A 14 -10.93 16.90 -15.23
C LEU A 14 -10.05 16.86 -16.48
N ASP A 15 -9.28 17.91 -16.70
CA ASP A 15 -8.39 18.03 -17.85
C ASP A 15 -7.09 17.23 -17.68
N VAL A 16 -6.59 17.11 -16.45
CA VAL A 16 -5.33 16.43 -16.15
C VAL A 16 -5.30 15.84 -14.75
N VAL A 17 -4.68 14.67 -14.64
CA VAL A 17 -4.30 14.04 -13.36
C VAL A 17 -2.78 13.94 -13.33
N THR A 18 -2.15 14.55 -12.32
CA THR A 18 -0.69 14.67 -12.22
C THR A 18 -0.03 13.64 -11.33
N GLU A 19 -0.81 12.85 -10.59
CA GLU A 19 -0.32 11.75 -9.78
C GLU A 19 -1.22 10.54 -10.02
N LEU A 20 -0.70 9.57 -10.76
CA LEU A 20 -1.37 8.34 -11.07
C LEU A 20 -0.42 7.15 -10.86
N TRP A 21 -0.80 6.25 -9.97
CA TRP A 21 -0.12 4.98 -9.76
C TRP A 21 -0.63 3.97 -10.79
N TYR A 22 -0.05 4.08 -11.99
CA TYR A 22 -0.54 3.46 -13.22
C TYR A 22 -0.74 1.94 -13.08
N ASP A 23 0.24 1.20 -12.54
CA ASP A 23 0.15 -0.25 -12.43
C ASP A 23 -1.01 -0.73 -11.54
N ASN A 24 -1.50 0.12 -10.63
CA ASN A 24 -2.64 -0.21 -9.78
C ASN A 24 -3.98 -0.19 -10.52
N ILE A 25 -4.04 0.47 -11.69
CA ILE A 25 -5.28 0.68 -12.47
C ILE A 25 -5.06 0.45 -13.97
N LYS A 26 -3.95 -0.20 -14.33
CA LYS A 26 -3.46 -0.33 -15.70
C LYS A 26 -4.54 -0.76 -16.69
N ASP A 27 -5.26 -1.83 -16.41
CA ASP A 27 -6.23 -2.40 -17.34
C ASP A 27 -7.39 -1.44 -17.65
N THR A 28 -7.88 -0.73 -16.63
CA THR A 28 -8.94 0.27 -16.78
C THR A 28 -8.41 1.47 -17.57
N PHE A 29 -7.22 1.96 -17.24
CA PHE A 29 -6.62 3.11 -17.90
C PHE A 29 -6.34 2.82 -19.38
N ASP A 30 -5.72 1.68 -19.70
CA ASP A 30 -5.40 1.26 -21.07
C ASP A 30 -6.66 1.15 -21.93
N GLY A 31 -7.77 0.67 -21.37
CA GLY A 31 -9.06 0.63 -22.06
C GLY A 31 -9.56 2.03 -22.46
N HIS A 32 -9.44 3.02 -21.58
CA HIS A 32 -9.81 4.40 -21.84
C HIS A 32 -8.82 5.10 -22.80
N GLU A 33 -7.53 4.80 -22.71
CA GLU A 33 -6.53 5.32 -23.66
C GLU A 33 -6.78 4.76 -25.08
N ALA A 34 -7.05 3.46 -25.20
CA ALA A 34 -7.39 2.83 -26.48
C ALA A 34 -8.69 3.40 -27.08
N ALA A 35 -9.65 3.78 -26.24
CA ALA A 35 -10.88 4.46 -26.66
C ALA A 35 -10.66 5.95 -27.00
N GLY A 36 -9.48 6.51 -26.74
CA GLY A 36 -9.13 7.90 -26.99
C GLY A 36 -9.76 8.91 -26.04
N THR A 37 -10.28 8.48 -24.89
CA THR A 37 -10.90 9.36 -23.88
C THR A 37 -9.86 9.98 -22.95
N VAL A 38 -8.68 9.37 -22.81
CA VAL A 38 -7.54 9.88 -22.04
C VAL A 38 -6.25 9.64 -22.82
N ARG A 39 -5.18 10.25 -22.36
CA ARG A 39 -3.83 10.07 -22.90
C ARG A 39 -2.79 10.06 -21.80
N ASN A 40 -1.90 9.07 -21.82
CA ASN A 40 -0.69 9.07 -21.00
C ASN A 40 0.32 10.08 -21.56
N LEU A 41 0.75 11.05 -20.75
CA LEU A 41 1.73 12.07 -21.13
C LEU A 41 3.15 11.74 -20.66
N GLY A 42 3.32 10.58 -20.02
CA GLY A 42 4.61 10.11 -19.54
C GLY A 42 4.74 10.18 -18.03
N VAL A 43 5.93 9.80 -17.55
CA VAL A 43 6.25 9.74 -16.11
C VAL A 43 6.50 11.14 -15.57
N ASN A 44 5.75 11.54 -14.56
CA ASN A 44 5.91 12.83 -13.89
C ASN A 44 6.89 12.73 -12.69
N THR A 45 6.86 11.62 -11.97
CA THR A 45 7.69 11.41 -10.78
C THR A 45 8.37 10.04 -10.89
N PRO A 46 9.57 9.98 -11.49
CA PRO A 46 10.34 8.73 -11.57
C PRO A 46 10.76 8.26 -10.18
N ASP A 47 11.07 6.98 -10.05
CA ASP A 47 11.48 6.32 -8.81
C ASP A 47 10.44 6.38 -7.67
N SER A 48 9.18 6.57 -8.01
CA SER A 48 8.09 6.50 -7.03
C SER A 48 7.92 5.10 -6.49
N GLN A 49 7.85 4.96 -5.17
CA GLN A 49 7.76 3.69 -4.47
C GLN A 49 6.57 3.69 -3.52
N GLN A 50 5.94 2.53 -3.36
CA GLN A 50 5.03 2.25 -2.27
C GLN A 50 5.37 0.88 -1.68
N ALA A 51 5.34 0.76 -0.36
CA ALA A 51 5.78 -0.46 0.33
C ALA A 51 5.28 -0.53 1.78
N PHE A 52 5.67 -1.59 2.46
CA PHE A 52 5.58 -1.71 3.92
C PHE A 52 6.87 -1.22 4.58
N TYR A 53 6.72 -0.48 5.65
CA TYR A 53 7.81 0.17 6.38
C TYR A 53 7.71 -0.05 7.88
N VAL A 54 8.87 -0.03 8.53
CA VAL A 54 9.02 -0.02 10.00
C VAL A 54 9.92 1.14 10.39
N ASP A 55 9.77 1.72 11.57
CA ASP A 55 10.72 2.72 12.07
C ASP A 55 12.12 2.14 12.23
N ARG A 56 13.14 2.95 11.95
CA ARG A 56 14.57 2.56 11.98
C ARG A 56 14.99 1.93 13.30
N ALA A 57 14.57 2.50 14.42
CA ALA A 57 15.00 2.03 15.73
C ALA A 57 14.50 0.60 16.02
N THR A 58 13.27 0.29 15.62
CA THR A 58 12.69 -1.05 15.73
C THR A 58 13.33 -2.01 14.73
N ALA A 59 13.51 -1.59 13.46
CA ALA A 59 14.14 -2.40 12.44
C ALA A 59 15.54 -2.84 12.85
N ASP A 60 16.39 -1.91 13.31
CA ASP A 60 17.77 -2.19 13.72
C ASP A 60 17.82 -3.08 14.98
N LYS A 61 16.96 -2.81 15.96
CA LYS A 61 16.95 -3.56 17.22
C LYS A 61 16.57 -5.03 17.03
N TYR A 62 15.64 -5.31 16.11
CA TYR A 62 15.10 -6.66 15.88
C TYR A 62 15.55 -7.27 14.57
N ASN A 63 16.46 -6.60 13.83
CA ASN A 63 16.98 -7.01 12.52
C ASN A 63 15.86 -7.29 11.51
N LEU A 64 14.86 -6.38 11.43
CA LEU A 64 13.75 -6.48 10.51
C LEU A 64 14.15 -5.92 9.14
N THR A 65 14.25 -6.78 8.15
CA THR A 65 14.71 -6.43 6.80
C THR A 65 13.73 -6.86 5.70
N ASN A 66 12.87 -7.81 6.02
CA ASN A 66 11.91 -8.40 5.09
C ASN A 66 10.51 -8.40 5.69
N VAL A 67 9.50 -8.28 4.87
CA VAL A 67 8.10 -8.29 5.32
C VAL A 67 7.74 -9.61 6.04
N LEU A 68 8.39 -10.71 5.71
CA LEU A 68 8.17 -12.00 6.36
C LEU A 68 8.75 -12.07 7.77
N ASP A 69 9.71 -11.20 8.13
CA ASP A 69 10.20 -11.07 9.52
C ASP A 69 9.09 -10.62 10.47
N MET A 70 8.08 -9.92 9.90
CA MET A 70 6.90 -9.48 10.65
C MET A 70 5.96 -10.63 11.01
N ASN A 71 6.09 -11.81 10.38
CA ASN A 71 5.26 -13.00 10.62
C ASN A 71 5.69 -13.74 11.91
N ASN A 72 5.76 -12.99 13.01
CA ASN A 72 6.21 -13.44 14.31
C ASN A 72 5.38 -12.77 15.41
N PRO A 73 4.73 -13.52 16.31
CA PRO A 73 3.88 -12.94 17.36
C PRO A 73 4.63 -12.02 18.33
N GLU A 74 5.92 -12.28 18.60
CA GLU A 74 6.72 -11.42 19.47
C GLU A 74 7.01 -10.07 18.81
N ILE A 75 7.21 -10.06 17.50
CA ILE A 75 7.37 -8.84 16.71
C ILE A 75 6.03 -8.10 16.61
N ALA A 76 4.94 -8.81 16.34
CA ALA A 76 3.62 -8.20 16.27
C ALA A 76 3.22 -7.49 17.58
N ALA A 77 3.59 -8.04 18.73
CA ALA A 77 3.32 -7.46 20.03
C ALA A 77 3.99 -6.08 20.25
N LEU A 78 5.05 -5.75 19.49
CA LEU A 78 5.69 -4.43 19.55
C LEU A 78 4.80 -3.33 18.96
N PHE A 79 3.91 -3.69 18.07
CA PHE A 79 3.00 -2.82 17.33
C PHE A 79 1.55 -2.97 17.80
N SER A 80 1.34 -3.30 19.08
CA SER A 80 0.04 -3.62 19.66
C SER A 80 -1.07 -2.68 19.20
N ASP A 81 -2.16 -3.27 18.72
CA ASP A 81 -3.33 -2.51 18.29
C ASP A 81 -4.16 -2.06 19.51
N PRO A 82 -4.36 -0.74 19.72
CA PRO A 82 -5.16 -0.23 20.84
C PRO A 82 -6.62 -0.72 20.84
N GLU A 83 -7.17 -1.06 19.67
CA GLU A 83 -8.54 -1.54 19.52
C GLU A 83 -8.64 -3.07 19.62
N ASN A 84 -7.55 -3.76 19.34
CA ASN A 84 -7.43 -5.21 19.48
C ASN A 84 -6.06 -5.60 20.05
N PRO A 85 -5.84 -5.48 21.37
CA PRO A 85 -4.53 -5.69 21.98
C PRO A 85 -3.92 -7.10 21.83
N SER A 86 -4.70 -8.07 21.33
CA SER A 86 -4.20 -9.41 21.02
C SER A 86 -3.46 -9.47 19.67
N MET A 87 -3.51 -8.40 18.88
CA MET A 87 -2.88 -8.29 17.56
C MET A 87 -1.98 -7.05 17.48
N GLY A 88 -1.04 -7.08 16.57
CA GLY A 88 -0.34 -5.89 16.11
C GLY A 88 -1.23 -5.05 15.19
N ARG A 89 -0.90 -3.77 15.04
CA ARG A 89 -1.53 -2.88 14.07
C ARG A 89 -0.59 -2.66 12.89
N MET A 90 -1.05 -2.96 11.68
CA MET A 90 -0.47 -2.44 10.45
C MET A 90 -1.28 -1.21 10.03
N THR A 91 -0.70 -0.02 10.11
CA THR A 91 -1.33 1.21 9.62
C THR A 91 -1.25 1.19 8.09
N SER A 92 -2.36 0.89 7.46
CA SER A 92 -2.43 0.58 6.03
C SER A 92 -2.73 1.80 5.16
N CYS A 93 -2.95 1.52 3.89
CA CYS A 93 -3.47 2.48 2.92
C CYS A 93 -4.93 2.84 3.26
N ILE A 94 -5.41 3.91 2.67
CA ILE A 94 -6.73 4.49 2.93
C ILE A 94 -7.81 3.78 2.10
N GLY A 95 -8.93 3.47 2.70
CA GLY A 95 -10.11 2.97 2.00
C GLY A 95 -10.52 3.89 0.82
N GLY A 96 -10.81 3.26 -0.32
CA GLY A 96 -11.07 3.97 -1.57
C GLY A 96 -9.84 4.37 -2.39
N TRP A 97 -8.62 4.12 -1.88
CA TRP A 97 -7.41 4.06 -2.69
C TRP A 97 -7.17 2.60 -3.12
N THR A 98 -6.64 2.39 -4.32
CA THR A 98 -6.39 1.02 -4.84
C THR A 98 -5.40 0.23 -3.98
N CYS A 99 -4.42 0.90 -3.39
CA CYS A 99 -3.45 0.27 -2.48
C CYS A 99 -4.11 -0.38 -1.23
N TYR A 100 -5.27 0.08 -0.78
CA TYR A 100 -5.95 -0.53 0.36
C TYR A 100 -6.24 -2.02 0.10
N THR A 101 -6.91 -2.31 -1.00
CA THR A 101 -7.29 -3.68 -1.36
C THR A 101 -6.06 -4.52 -1.72
N ILE A 102 -5.07 -3.93 -2.42
CA ILE A 102 -3.79 -4.61 -2.71
C ILE A 102 -3.08 -5.00 -1.40
N ASN A 103 -3.05 -4.11 -0.41
CA ASN A 103 -2.43 -4.41 0.88
C ASN A 103 -3.15 -5.51 1.65
N LEU A 104 -4.48 -5.59 1.58
CA LEU A 104 -5.24 -6.71 2.15
C LEU A 104 -4.80 -8.04 1.52
N VAL A 105 -4.71 -8.09 0.19
CA VAL A 105 -4.27 -9.30 -0.53
C VAL A 105 -2.85 -9.67 -0.14
N LYS A 106 -1.92 -8.71 -0.14
CA LYS A 106 -0.51 -8.92 0.24
C LYS A 106 -0.39 -9.36 1.69
N GLN A 107 -1.09 -8.70 2.63
CA GLN A 107 -1.07 -9.06 4.04
C GLN A 107 -1.44 -10.53 4.26
N LYS A 108 -2.49 -10.99 3.60
CA LYS A 108 -2.95 -12.37 3.69
C LYS A 108 -2.02 -13.35 2.96
N ALA A 109 -1.50 -12.97 1.78
CA ALA A 109 -0.53 -13.77 1.04
C ALA A 109 0.77 -14.00 1.84
N TYR A 110 1.19 -13.01 2.64
CA TYR A 110 2.35 -13.12 3.54
C TYR A 110 2.02 -13.77 4.89
N GLY A 111 0.75 -14.06 5.19
CA GLY A 111 0.30 -14.64 6.46
C GLY A 111 0.32 -13.65 7.63
N LEU A 112 0.40 -12.35 7.36
CA LEU A 112 0.41 -11.29 8.37
C LEU A 112 -0.97 -11.05 8.99
N ASP A 113 -2.04 -11.41 8.30
CA ASP A 113 -3.42 -11.34 8.78
C ASP A 113 -3.67 -12.13 10.08
N LYS A 114 -2.80 -13.09 10.38
CA LYS A 114 -2.81 -13.86 11.64
C LYS A 114 -2.36 -13.05 12.85
N TYR A 115 -1.58 -12.01 12.63
CA TYR A 115 -0.88 -11.27 13.68
C TYR A 115 -1.18 -9.77 13.69
N TYR A 116 -1.68 -9.22 12.57
CA TYR A 116 -1.92 -7.78 12.43
C TYR A 116 -3.32 -7.48 11.94
N THR A 117 -3.94 -6.47 12.56
CA THR A 117 -5.10 -5.80 11.98
C THR A 117 -4.65 -4.89 10.83
N ASN A 118 -5.44 -4.84 9.76
CA ASN A 118 -5.27 -3.89 8.67
C ASN A 118 -6.00 -2.59 9.02
N PHE A 119 -5.31 -1.63 9.63
CA PHE A 119 -5.92 -0.40 10.12
C PHE A 119 -5.99 0.67 9.02
N ASP A 120 -7.20 1.10 8.68
CA ASP A 120 -7.45 2.23 7.79
C ASP A 120 -7.40 3.54 8.58
N PRO A 121 -6.44 4.45 8.31
CA PRO A 121 -6.38 5.75 8.98
C PRO A 121 -7.44 6.74 8.51
N GLY A 122 -8.21 6.43 7.48
CA GLY A 122 -9.32 7.23 6.96
C GLY A 122 -8.93 8.37 6.03
N SER A 123 -7.70 8.86 6.06
CA SER A 123 -7.20 9.88 5.15
C SER A 123 -5.67 9.91 5.09
N GLY A 124 -5.10 10.47 3.99
CA GLY A 124 -3.65 10.64 3.86
C GLY A 124 -3.06 11.50 4.98
N GLY A 125 -3.75 12.58 5.37
CA GLY A 125 -3.30 13.40 6.49
C GLY A 125 -3.33 12.68 7.85
N ALA A 126 -4.28 11.76 8.05
CA ALA A 126 -4.32 10.94 9.26
C ALA A 126 -3.21 9.87 9.24
N LEU A 127 -2.88 9.30 8.09
CA LEU A 127 -1.72 8.41 7.93
C LEU A 127 -0.42 9.15 8.25
N ASP A 128 -0.22 10.35 7.68
CA ASP A 128 0.93 11.20 7.97
C ASP A 128 1.03 11.52 9.48
N ALA A 129 -0.09 11.85 10.10
CA ALA A 129 -0.15 12.17 11.52
C ALA A 129 0.16 10.94 12.40
N ALA A 130 -0.28 9.74 12.01
CA ALA A 130 0.02 8.49 12.71
C ALA A 130 1.54 8.22 12.69
N ILE A 131 2.17 8.32 11.52
CA ILE A 131 3.61 8.13 11.36
C ILE A 131 4.39 9.18 12.15
N ALA A 132 4.11 10.47 11.92
CA ALA A 132 4.80 11.56 12.62
C ALA A 132 4.62 11.48 14.15
N GLY A 133 3.41 11.09 14.60
CA GLY A 133 3.10 10.90 16.00
C GLY A 133 3.88 9.77 16.65
N ALA A 134 4.07 8.64 15.97
CA ALA A 134 4.89 7.52 16.43
C ALA A 134 6.35 7.95 16.60
N PHE A 135 6.92 8.65 15.61
CA PHE A 135 8.29 9.19 15.68
C PHE A 135 8.46 10.20 16.81
N ALA A 136 7.52 11.14 16.97
CA ALA A 136 7.57 12.12 18.06
C ALA A 136 7.53 11.48 19.44
N LYS A 137 6.82 10.37 19.59
CA LYS A 137 6.70 9.60 20.84
C LYS A 137 7.76 8.51 20.99
N LYS A 138 8.60 8.31 19.98
CA LYS A 138 9.58 7.21 19.90
C LYS A 138 8.91 5.84 20.10
N GLN A 139 7.76 5.65 19.48
CA GLN A 139 6.99 4.42 19.50
C GLN A 139 7.21 3.62 18.21
N PRO A 140 7.27 2.30 18.29
CA PRO A 140 7.30 1.46 17.09
C PRO A 140 6.10 1.74 16.17
N ILE A 141 6.35 1.67 14.87
CA ILE A 141 5.28 1.73 13.86
C ILE A 141 5.56 0.76 12.73
N PHE A 142 4.54 -0.03 12.37
CA PHE A 142 4.47 -0.82 11.15
C PHE A 142 3.41 -0.21 10.24
N THR A 143 3.80 0.23 9.05
CA THR A 143 2.94 1.04 8.20
C THR A 143 3.15 0.78 6.71
N TYR A 144 2.09 0.96 5.93
CA TYR A 144 2.21 1.26 4.51
C TYR A 144 2.58 2.74 4.34
N TYR A 145 3.41 3.05 3.35
CA TYR A 145 3.65 4.42 2.93
C TYR A 145 4.20 4.47 1.51
N TRP A 146 4.44 5.67 0.98
CA TRP A 146 4.98 5.86 -0.37
C TRP A 146 6.02 7.00 -0.40
N ALA A 147 6.84 6.97 -1.45
CA ALA A 147 7.85 8.00 -1.74
C ALA A 147 7.75 8.42 -3.23
N PRO A 148 8.13 9.67 -3.54
CA PRO A 148 8.63 10.70 -2.66
C PRO A 148 7.51 11.47 -1.95
N THR A 149 7.68 11.78 -0.67
CA THR A 149 6.80 12.66 0.08
C THR A 149 7.59 13.58 1.02
N GLY A 150 6.97 14.71 1.42
CA GLY A 150 7.60 15.60 2.39
C GLY A 150 7.81 14.97 3.76
N LEU A 151 7.01 13.96 4.14
CA LEU A 151 7.16 13.22 5.40
C LEU A 151 8.36 12.28 5.35
N MET A 152 8.58 11.55 4.24
CA MET A 152 9.73 10.65 4.08
C MET A 152 11.08 11.37 4.23
N GLY A 153 11.14 12.66 3.93
CA GLY A 153 12.33 13.49 4.20
C GLY A 153 12.55 13.87 5.67
N LYS A 154 11.59 13.56 6.56
CA LYS A 154 11.61 13.98 7.98
C LYS A 154 11.63 12.81 8.96
N VAL A 155 11.29 11.60 8.52
CA VAL A 155 11.22 10.40 9.34
C VAL A 155 12.13 9.32 8.75
N ASP A 156 12.71 8.50 9.61
CA ASP A 156 13.61 7.42 9.20
C ASP A 156 12.85 6.08 9.20
N LEU A 157 12.10 5.86 8.12
CA LEU A 157 11.40 4.62 7.86
C LEU A 157 12.29 3.66 7.06
N VAL A 158 12.31 2.41 7.46
CA VAL A 158 12.98 1.31 6.76
C VAL A 158 11.96 0.58 5.89
N ARG A 159 12.19 0.56 4.58
CA ARG A 159 11.42 -0.29 3.67
C ARG A 159 11.75 -1.76 3.96
N LEU A 160 10.72 -2.56 4.17
CA LEU A 160 10.86 -4.00 4.26
C LEU A 160 10.91 -4.59 2.86
N ALA A 161 11.89 -5.46 2.61
CA ALA A 161 11.94 -6.19 1.36
C ALA A 161 10.72 -7.12 1.25
N GLU A 162 10.16 -7.19 0.06
CA GLU A 162 9.07 -8.08 -0.30
C GLU A 162 9.55 -9.05 -1.40
N PRO A 163 8.85 -10.16 -1.68
CA PRO A 163 9.13 -10.94 -2.88
C PRO A 163 9.14 -10.02 -4.09
N PRO A 164 10.15 -10.12 -4.98
CA PRO A 164 10.31 -9.18 -6.09
C PRO A 164 9.08 -9.21 -7.02
N PHE A 165 8.84 -8.09 -7.71
CA PHE A 165 7.74 -7.96 -8.65
C PHE A 165 7.75 -9.11 -9.67
N ASN A 166 6.58 -9.70 -9.87
CA ASN A 166 6.33 -10.73 -10.87
C ASN A 166 4.97 -10.43 -11.51
N SER A 167 4.95 -10.28 -12.83
CA SER A 167 3.76 -9.85 -13.57
C SER A 167 2.60 -10.85 -13.49
N GLU A 168 2.88 -12.16 -13.45
CA GLU A 168 1.83 -13.19 -13.35
C GLU A 168 1.20 -13.18 -11.96
N CYS A 169 2.03 -13.08 -10.92
CA CYS A 169 1.55 -12.94 -9.55
C CYS A 169 0.75 -11.63 -9.39
N TRP A 170 1.24 -10.52 -9.94
CA TRP A 170 0.54 -9.24 -9.90
C TRP A 170 -0.84 -9.31 -10.58
N ALA A 171 -0.91 -9.91 -11.77
CA ALA A 171 -2.18 -10.12 -12.47
C ALA A 171 -3.16 -10.99 -11.65
N SER A 172 -2.66 -12.06 -11.03
CA SER A 172 -3.44 -12.89 -10.10
C SER A 172 -3.98 -12.09 -8.91
N MET A 173 -3.17 -11.23 -8.29
CA MET A 173 -3.62 -10.35 -7.21
C MET A 173 -4.68 -9.37 -7.69
N GLN A 174 -4.56 -8.81 -8.89
CA GLN A 174 -5.56 -7.87 -9.43
C GLN A 174 -6.94 -8.53 -9.60
N VAL A 175 -6.99 -9.79 -10.00
CA VAL A 175 -8.25 -10.56 -10.04
C VAL A 175 -8.89 -10.63 -8.66
N VAL A 176 -8.09 -10.92 -7.62
CA VAL A 176 -8.59 -10.98 -6.24
C VAL A 176 -9.02 -9.57 -5.75
N VAL A 177 -8.29 -8.53 -6.12
CA VAL A 177 -8.64 -7.14 -5.80
C VAL A 177 -10.01 -6.77 -6.37
N GLU A 178 -10.28 -7.15 -7.61
CA GLU A 178 -11.60 -6.90 -8.23
C GLU A 178 -12.71 -7.74 -7.58
N ASP A 179 -12.42 -8.99 -7.20
CA ASP A 179 -13.39 -9.82 -6.48
C ASP A 179 -13.74 -9.24 -5.10
N ILE A 180 -12.74 -8.76 -4.35
CA ILE A 180 -12.98 -8.08 -3.06
C ILE A 180 -13.85 -6.84 -3.24
N LYS A 181 -13.60 -6.03 -4.26
CA LYS A 181 -14.41 -4.84 -4.56
C LYS A 181 -15.86 -5.20 -4.88
N ALA A 182 -16.08 -6.30 -5.60
CA ALA A 182 -17.40 -6.73 -6.02
C ALA A 182 -18.19 -7.46 -4.92
N ASN A 183 -17.52 -8.32 -4.13
CA ASN A 183 -18.16 -9.31 -3.26
C ASN A 183 -17.79 -9.16 -1.78
N GLY A 184 -16.86 -8.25 -1.43
CA GLY A 184 -16.40 -8.02 -0.07
C GLY A 184 -15.22 -8.92 0.33
N GLU A 185 -14.66 -8.61 1.51
CA GLU A 185 -13.40 -9.20 1.98
C GLU A 185 -13.49 -10.67 2.39
N ASP A 186 -14.68 -11.18 2.69
CA ASP A 186 -14.88 -12.55 3.18
C ASP A 186 -14.91 -13.61 2.08
N ALA A 187 -15.04 -13.20 0.82
CA ALA A 187 -15.29 -14.11 -0.31
C ALA A 187 -14.02 -14.60 -1.01
N TRP A 188 -12.87 -14.01 -0.77
CA TRP A 188 -11.66 -14.23 -1.55
C TRP A 188 -10.66 -15.22 -0.92
N VAL A 189 -9.81 -15.80 -1.77
CA VAL A 189 -8.77 -16.77 -1.39
C VAL A 189 -7.40 -16.10 -1.48
N PRO A 190 -6.48 -16.36 -0.53
CA PRO A 190 -5.10 -15.86 -0.60
C PRO A 190 -4.43 -16.30 -1.91
N THR A 191 -3.68 -15.39 -2.51
CA THR A 191 -2.84 -15.66 -3.68
C THR A 191 -1.39 -15.36 -3.35
N CYS A 192 -0.50 -15.39 -4.35
CA CYS A 192 0.87 -14.92 -4.17
C CYS A 192 0.88 -13.42 -3.83
N GLY A 193 1.94 -12.96 -3.15
CA GLY A 193 2.22 -11.56 -2.88
C GLY A 193 3.56 -11.16 -3.45
N VAL A 194 3.64 -10.00 -4.05
CA VAL A 194 4.88 -9.42 -4.59
C VAL A 194 4.95 -7.94 -4.25
N GLU A 195 6.15 -7.37 -4.25
CA GLU A 195 6.32 -5.94 -4.08
C GLU A 195 5.56 -5.14 -5.15
N TYR A 196 5.22 -3.90 -4.83
CA TYR A 196 4.76 -2.97 -5.84
C TYR A 196 5.86 -2.76 -6.87
N ARG A 197 5.50 -2.70 -8.14
CA ARG A 197 6.45 -2.31 -9.16
C ARG A 197 6.96 -0.90 -8.86
N ASP A 198 8.27 -0.72 -8.95
CA ASP A 198 8.85 0.63 -8.97
C ASP A 198 8.28 1.37 -10.16
N MET A 199 7.73 2.58 -9.90
CA MET A 199 7.07 3.38 -10.93
C MET A 199 8.07 4.14 -11.81
N SER A 200 9.35 3.84 -11.72
CA SER A 200 10.32 4.19 -12.76
C SER A 200 9.99 3.35 -13.99
N LEU A 201 9.16 3.88 -14.85
CA LEU A 201 8.95 3.30 -16.16
C LEU A 201 10.18 3.61 -17.00
N ASP A 202 10.93 2.58 -17.36
CA ASP A 202 11.87 2.61 -18.45
C ASP A 202 11.12 2.67 -19.80
#